data_533f66afd588654b817ff033a6efb028
#
_entry.id   533f66afd588654b817ff033a6efb028
#
_cell.length_a   1.000
_cell.length_b   1.000
_cell.length_c   1.000
_cell.angle_alpha   90.00
_cell.angle_beta   90.00
_cell.angle_gamma   90.00
#
_symmetry.space_group_name_H-M   'P 1'
#
loop_
_entity.id
_entity.type
_entity.pdbx_description
1 polymer ?
#
loop_
_entity_poly.entity_id
_entity_poly.type
_entity_poly.pdbx_seq_one_letter_code
_entity_poly.pdbx_strand_id
1 'polypeptide(L)'
;HLSDKRSNDLCRMFALSGKNKNGVIVHSELLTAYLQEKYPELYLVSSTTKTLTDFGDLKNELDRPEFKYVVADFRLNKKFNELAELSQEEKNKTEFLCNECCDFGCSKRRECYEAVSHLALGEEEHHTCPSPWAAEGYTFSRAMENPGFISIEDIVHKYLPMGFSNFKIEGRSLGSAVILEFLLYYLTKPKYQLKVREEIYLTNTLDLF
;
A
#
# COMPACT_ATOMS: atom_id res chain seq x y z
N HIS A 1 -13.87 19.44 -6.49
CA HIS A 1 -13.45 18.63 -5.33
C HIS A 1 -12.16 19.13 -4.66
N LEU A 2 -11.22 19.77 -5.39
CA LEU A 2 -10.03 20.40 -4.77
C LEU A 2 -10.40 21.48 -3.73
N SER A 3 -11.58 22.08 -3.86
CA SER A 3 -12.11 23.08 -2.94
C SER A 3 -12.85 22.51 -1.74
N ASP A 4 -12.89 21.17 -1.56
CA ASP A 4 -13.56 20.57 -0.41
C ASP A 4 -12.93 21.05 0.90
N LYS A 5 -13.76 21.70 1.73
CA LYS A 5 -13.32 22.35 2.97
C LYS A 5 -12.72 21.33 3.94
N ARG A 6 -13.38 20.18 4.12
CA ARG A 6 -12.96 19.15 5.10
C ARG A 6 -11.59 18.56 4.74
N SER A 7 -11.39 18.22 3.48
CA SER A 7 -10.09 17.70 2.98
C SER A 7 -8.98 18.72 3.13
N ASN A 8 -9.28 20.00 2.83
CA ASN A 8 -8.30 21.08 3.00
C ASN A 8 -8.00 21.38 4.48
N ASP A 9 -8.97 21.25 5.37
CA ASP A 9 -8.75 21.40 6.82
C ASP A 9 -7.84 20.29 7.34
N LEU A 10 -8.03 19.05 6.91
CA LEU A 10 -7.14 17.93 7.22
C LEU A 10 -5.71 18.16 6.70
N CYS A 11 -5.56 18.60 5.44
CA CYS A 11 -4.24 18.90 4.88
C CYS A 11 -3.53 19.98 5.70
N ARG A 12 -4.22 21.06 6.08
CA ARG A 12 -3.65 22.10 6.96
C ARG A 12 -3.24 21.57 8.31
N MET A 13 -4.07 20.75 8.94
CA MET A 13 -3.76 20.16 10.24
C MET A 13 -2.51 19.28 10.18
N PHE A 14 -2.38 18.45 9.15
CA PHE A 14 -1.20 17.60 8.97
C PHE A 14 0.04 18.38 8.56
N ALA A 15 -0.08 19.44 7.76
CA ALA A 15 1.02 20.31 7.38
C ALA A 15 1.63 21.04 8.60
N LEU A 16 0.79 21.40 9.58
CA LEU A 16 1.19 22.11 10.80
C LEU A 16 1.67 21.20 11.93
N SER A 17 1.49 19.89 11.84
CA SER A 17 1.73 18.97 12.96
C SER A 17 3.20 18.64 13.20
N GLY A 18 3.98 19.59 13.72
CA GLY A 18 5.13 19.33 14.59
C GLY A 18 6.41 18.79 13.93
N LYS A 19 7.16 17.98 14.70
CA LYS A 19 8.51 17.51 14.35
C LYS A 19 8.57 16.48 13.22
N ASN A 20 7.49 15.76 12.97
CA ASN A 20 7.42 14.72 11.93
C ASN A 20 6.74 15.28 10.70
N LYS A 21 7.36 15.11 9.54
CA LYS A 21 6.70 15.42 8.27
C LYS A 21 5.64 14.38 8.00
N ASN A 22 4.44 14.84 7.69
CA ASN A 22 3.35 14.00 7.20
C ASN A 22 3.30 14.01 5.67
N GLY A 23 2.61 13.05 5.07
CA GLY A 23 2.49 12.95 3.64
C GLY A 23 1.10 12.51 3.18
N VAL A 24 0.88 12.65 1.89
CA VAL A 24 -0.37 12.26 1.22
C VAL A 24 -0.07 11.28 0.10
N ILE A 25 -0.82 10.18 0.06
CA ILE A 25 -0.76 9.23 -1.05
C ILE A 25 -1.67 9.79 -2.16
N VAL A 26 -1.12 9.96 -3.35
CA VAL A 26 -1.80 10.57 -4.48
C VAL A 26 -1.80 9.67 -5.71
N HIS A 27 -2.90 9.75 -6.47
CA HIS A 27 -3.04 9.11 -7.78
C HIS A 27 -3.08 10.16 -8.90
N SER A 28 -3.89 11.21 -8.71
CA SER A 28 -4.21 12.21 -9.72
C SER A 28 -3.10 13.25 -9.85
N GLU A 29 -2.67 13.54 -11.07
CA GLU A 29 -1.71 14.61 -11.37
C GLU A 29 -2.24 15.99 -10.97
N LEU A 30 -3.55 16.23 -11.14
CA LEU A 30 -4.20 17.45 -10.71
C LEU A 30 -4.10 17.65 -9.19
N LEU A 31 -4.32 16.57 -8.42
CA LEU A 31 -4.18 16.62 -6.96
C LEU A 31 -2.71 16.78 -6.55
N THR A 32 -1.79 16.12 -7.25
CA THR A 32 -0.34 16.27 -7.03
C THR A 32 0.08 17.73 -7.15
N ALA A 33 -0.24 18.37 -8.27
CA ALA A 33 0.08 19.80 -8.49
C ALA A 33 -0.56 20.71 -7.44
N TYR A 34 -1.82 20.47 -7.11
CA TYR A 34 -2.53 21.24 -6.08
C TYR A 34 -1.88 21.16 -4.69
N LEU A 35 -1.48 19.95 -4.28
CA LEU A 35 -0.85 19.75 -2.97
C LEU A 35 0.55 20.36 -2.92
N GLN A 36 1.33 20.25 -3.98
CA GLN A 36 2.66 20.89 -4.08
C GLN A 36 2.57 22.42 -3.95
N GLU A 37 1.59 23.02 -4.58
CA GLU A 37 1.39 24.48 -4.53
C GLU A 37 0.87 24.94 -3.16
N LYS A 38 -0.13 24.22 -2.61
CA LYS A 38 -0.89 24.72 -1.46
C LYS A 38 -0.39 24.20 -0.10
N TYR A 39 0.26 23.04 -0.08
CA TYR A 39 0.73 22.36 1.12
C TYR A 39 2.14 21.79 0.94
N PRO A 40 3.16 22.63 0.63
CA PRO A 40 4.51 22.16 0.31
C PRO A 40 5.23 21.48 1.48
N GLU A 41 4.70 21.60 2.70
CA GLU A 41 5.23 20.90 3.88
C GLU A 41 4.90 19.40 3.87
N LEU A 42 3.85 19.00 3.16
CA LEU A 42 3.46 17.60 3.01
C LEU A 42 4.33 16.92 1.94
N TYR A 43 4.90 15.75 2.27
CA TYR A 43 5.51 14.95 1.23
C TYR A 43 4.45 14.15 0.47
N LEU A 44 4.72 13.82 -0.79
CA LEU A 44 3.80 13.04 -1.62
C LEU A 44 4.32 11.62 -1.82
N VAL A 45 3.36 10.69 -1.89
CA VAL A 45 3.62 9.28 -2.18
C VAL A 45 2.81 8.89 -3.42
N SER A 46 3.49 8.39 -4.45
CA SER A 46 2.80 7.87 -5.63
C SER A 46 2.07 6.57 -5.29
N SER A 47 0.77 6.52 -5.60
CA SER A 47 -0.12 5.42 -5.22
C SER A 47 0.06 4.17 -6.07
N THR A 48 -0.03 2.99 -5.47
CA THR A 48 -0.14 1.70 -6.18
C THR A 48 -1.35 1.64 -7.12
N THR A 49 -2.36 2.50 -6.92
CA THR A 49 -3.54 2.56 -7.80
C THR A 49 -3.20 3.05 -9.20
N LYS A 50 -2.03 3.65 -9.42
CA LYS A 50 -1.50 3.97 -10.76
C LYS A 50 -1.23 2.70 -11.59
N THR A 51 -1.14 1.55 -10.95
CA THR A 51 -0.93 0.23 -11.60
C THR A 51 0.26 0.20 -12.55
N LEU A 52 1.42 0.66 -12.08
CA LEU A 52 2.67 0.69 -12.84
C LEU A 52 3.24 -0.73 -12.93
N THR A 53 2.73 -1.51 -13.88
CA THR A 53 3.06 -2.94 -14.03
C THR A 53 4.32 -3.21 -14.86
N ASP A 54 4.78 -2.20 -15.59
CA ASP A 54 6.05 -2.22 -16.31
C ASP A 54 7.17 -1.61 -15.47
N PHE A 55 8.36 -2.19 -15.54
CA PHE A 55 9.50 -1.72 -14.76
C PHE A 55 10.02 -0.36 -15.23
N GLY A 56 9.92 -0.06 -16.53
CA GLY A 56 10.26 1.24 -17.08
C GLY A 56 9.34 2.34 -16.57
N ASP A 57 8.03 2.04 -16.47
CA ASP A 57 7.05 2.98 -15.88
C ASP A 57 7.33 3.23 -14.40
N LEU A 58 7.68 2.19 -13.64
CA LEU A 58 8.10 2.33 -12.24
C LEU A 58 9.33 3.25 -12.15
N LYS A 59 10.34 3.03 -13.00
CA LYS A 59 11.57 3.82 -12.99
C LYS A 59 11.30 5.28 -13.34
N ASN A 60 10.50 5.55 -14.38
CA ASN A 60 10.06 6.89 -14.71
C ASN A 60 9.36 7.60 -13.55
N GLU A 61 8.54 6.87 -12.78
CA GLU A 61 7.86 7.43 -11.61
C GLU A 61 8.83 7.67 -10.44
N LEU A 62 9.85 6.81 -10.26
CA LEU A 62 10.90 7.00 -9.26
C LEU A 62 11.78 8.23 -9.54
N ASP A 63 11.99 8.56 -10.80
CA ASP A 63 12.76 9.73 -11.23
C ASP A 63 12.05 11.06 -10.93
N ARG A 64 10.75 11.04 -10.66
CA ARG A 64 9.96 12.24 -10.35
C ARG A 64 10.34 12.81 -8.99
N PRO A 65 10.81 14.08 -8.93
CA PRO A 65 11.33 14.66 -7.69
C PRO A 65 10.24 14.96 -6.64
N GLU A 66 8.98 15.12 -7.06
CA GLU A 66 7.87 15.44 -6.19
C GLU A 66 7.48 14.29 -5.24
N PHE A 67 7.81 13.05 -5.58
CA PHE A 67 7.48 11.91 -4.74
C PHE A 67 8.63 11.56 -3.80
N LYS A 68 8.31 11.50 -2.52
CA LYS A 68 9.20 10.95 -1.49
C LYS A 68 9.25 9.42 -1.56
N TYR A 69 8.10 8.79 -1.82
CA TYR A 69 7.97 7.36 -2.02
C TYR A 69 7.11 7.06 -3.23
N VAL A 70 7.39 5.94 -3.88
CA VAL A 70 6.61 5.38 -4.99
C VAL A 70 6.23 3.96 -4.62
N VAL A 71 4.93 3.67 -4.57
CA VAL A 71 4.45 2.32 -4.27
C VAL A 71 4.46 1.50 -5.54
N ALA A 72 5.39 0.55 -5.62
CA ALA A 72 5.48 -0.39 -6.74
C ALA A 72 4.21 -1.25 -6.85
N ASP A 73 3.83 -1.61 -8.09
CA ASP A 73 2.79 -2.63 -8.27
C ASP A 73 3.32 -3.98 -7.79
N PHE A 74 2.49 -4.73 -7.07
CA PHE A 74 2.87 -6.00 -6.45
C PHE A 74 3.37 -7.05 -7.43
N ARG A 75 3.05 -6.94 -8.72
CA ARG A 75 3.55 -7.82 -9.79
C ARG A 75 5.04 -7.64 -10.05
N LEU A 76 5.59 -6.49 -9.64
CA LEU A 76 7.04 -6.21 -9.75
C LEU A 76 7.82 -6.71 -8.54
N ASN A 77 7.14 -7.11 -7.45
CA ASN A 77 7.79 -7.45 -6.19
C ASN A 77 8.90 -8.51 -6.32
N LYS A 78 8.75 -9.49 -7.21
CA LYS A 78 9.73 -10.58 -7.36
C LYS A 78 10.68 -10.41 -8.55
N LYS A 79 10.67 -9.26 -9.21
CA LYS A 79 11.58 -8.96 -10.31
C LYS A 79 12.97 -8.54 -9.80
N PHE A 80 13.62 -9.45 -9.07
CA PHE A 80 14.86 -9.15 -8.36
C PHE A 80 16.01 -8.71 -9.25
N ASN A 81 16.10 -9.19 -10.50
CA ASN A 81 17.14 -8.77 -11.44
C ASN A 81 16.99 -7.29 -11.78
N GLU A 82 15.78 -6.88 -12.18
CA GLU A 82 15.48 -5.49 -12.52
C GLU A 82 15.56 -4.59 -11.26
N LEU A 83 15.07 -5.06 -10.11
CA LEU A 83 15.16 -4.35 -8.84
C LEU A 83 16.61 -4.11 -8.40
N ALA A 84 17.53 -5.02 -8.72
CA ALA A 84 18.95 -4.86 -8.42
C ALA A 84 19.60 -3.70 -9.19
N GLU A 85 19.08 -3.38 -10.38
CA GLU A 85 19.60 -2.32 -11.25
C GLU A 85 19.26 -0.90 -10.75
N LEU A 86 18.31 -0.77 -9.82
CA LEU A 86 17.95 0.52 -9.24
C LEU A 86 19.12 1.09 -8.43
N SER A 87 19.35 2.39 -8.57
CA SER A 87 20.27 3.15 -7.72
C SER A 87 19.83 3.12 -6.26
N GLN A 88 20.71 3.45 -5.33
CA GLN A 88 20.35 3.50 -3.91
C GLN A 88 19.29 4.56 -3.62
N GLU A 89 19.28 5.66 -4.38
CA GLU A 89 18.25 6.70 -4.25
C GLU A 89 16.87 6.17 -4.67
N GLU A 90 16.77 5.52 -5.82
CA GLU A 90 15.55 4.88 -6.30
C GLU A 90 15.06 3.80 -5.31
N LYS A 91 15.99 2.98 -4.77
CA LYS A 91 15.66 1.97 -3.74
C LYS A 91 15.09 2.59 -2.46
N ASN A 92 15.64 3.73 -2.03
CA ASN A 92 15.14 4.45 -0.85
C ASN A 92 13.74 5.06 -1.08
N LYS A 93 13.37 5.34 -2.34
CA LYS A 93 12.04 5.82 -2.72
C LYS A 93 11.03 4.70 -2.94
N THR A 94 11.47 3.50 -3.27
CA THR A 94 10.57 2.38 -3.57
C THR A 94 9.89 1.86 -2.30
N GLU A 95 8.57 1.83 -2.28
CA GLU A 95 7.74 1.19 -1.25
C GLU A 95 7.05 -0.05 -1.83
N PHE A 96 7.19 -1.19 -1.18
CA PHE A 96 6.60 -2.45 -1.63
C PHE A 96 5.30 -2.76 -0.88
N LEU A 97 4.25 -3.11 -1.63
CA LEU A 97 3.01 -3.66 -1.08
C LEU A 97 3.19 -5.15 -0.83
N CYS A 98 3.28 -5.55 0.45
CA CYS A 98 3.73 -6.90 0.83
C CYS A 98 2.67 -7.98 0.70
N ASN A 99 1.40 -7.65 0.93
CA ASN A 99 0.31 -8.59 1.18
C ASN A 99 -0.90 -8.41 0.25
N GLU A 100 -0.67 -7.99 -0.99
CA GLU A 100 -1.74 -7.85 -1.98
C GLU A 100 -2.44 -9.19 -2.23
N CYS A 101 -3.76 -9.16 -2.28
CA CYS A 101 -4.62 -10.32 -2.50
C CYS A 101 -5.31 -10.32 -3.89
N CYS A 102 -5.15 -9.24 -4.65
CA CYS A 102 -5.68 -9.16 -6.01
C CYS A 102 -5.09 -10.26 -6.90
N ASP A 103 -5.87 -10.74 -7.85
CA ASP A 103 -5.40 -11.73 -8.82
C ASP A 103 -4.16 -11.21 -9.57
N PHE A 104 -3.07 -11.97 -9.49
CA PHE A 104 -1.77 -11.60 -10.07
C PHE A 104 -1.83 -11.40 -11.59
N GLY A 105 -2.67 -12.19 -12.27
CA GLY A 105 -2.88 -12.11 -13.72
C GLY A 105 -3.90 -11.07 -14.18
N CYS A 106 -4.56 -10.37 -13.25
CA CYS A 106 -5.65 -9.46 -13.59
C CYS A 106 -5.15 -8.23 -14.36
N SER A 107 -5.67 -8.01 -15.57
CA SER A 107 -5.41 -6.82 -16.39
C SER A 107 -6.36 -5.64 -16.06
N LYS A 108 -7.41 -5.85 -15.27
CA LYS A 108 -8.50 -4.89 -15.01
C LYS A 108 -8.38 -4.18 -13.65
N ARG A 109 -7.23 -4.26 -13.00
CA ARG A 109 -7.04 -3.66 -11.67
C ARG A 109 -7.29 -2.15 -11.66
N ARG A 110 -6.90 -1.46 -12.72
CA ARG A 110 -7.12 -0.01 -12.85
C ARG A 110 -8.62 0.32 -12.92
N GLU A 111 -9.38 -0.43 -13.73
CA GLU A 111 -10.83 -0.29 -13.82
C GLU A 111 -11.50 -0.52 -12.45
N CYS A 112 -11.01 -1.50 -11.65
CA CYS A 112 -11.51 -1.72 -10.29
C CYS A 112 -11.30 -0.49 -9.40
N TYR A 113 -10.14 0.18 -9.46
CA TYR A 113 -9.89 1.38 -8.67
C TYR A 113 -10.75 2.56 -9.11
N GLU A 114 -10.97 2.71 -10.42
CA GLU A 114 -11.87 3.72 -10.99
C GLU A 114 -13.30 3.49 -10.50
N ALA A 115 -13.80 2.26 -10.58
CA ALA A 115 -15.11 1.87 -10.08
C ALA A 115 -15.29 2.17 -8.58
N VAL A 116 -14.32 1.80 -7.75
CA VAL A 116 -14.35 2.11 -6.31
C VAL A 116 -14.39 3.62 -6.07
N SER A 117 -13.70 4.40 -6.90
CA SER A 117 -13.71 5.86 -6.80
C SER A 117 -15.07 6.45 -7.16
N HIS A 118 -15.72 5.94 -8.21
CA HIS A 118 -17.08 6.34 -8.61
C HIS A 118 -18.09 6.02 -7.51
N LEU A 119 -18.05 4.81 -6.97
CA LEU A 119 -18.91 4.42 -5.83
C LEU A 119 -18.69 5.31 -4.61
N ALA A 120 -17.45 5.69 -4.30
CA ALA A 120 -17.14 6.58 -3.19
C ALA A 120 -17.68 8.02 -3.39
N LEU A 121 -17.93 8.42 -4.64
CA LEU A 121 -18.58 9.68 -4.99
C LEU A 121 -20.10 9.58 -5.03
N GLY A 122 -20.68 8.40 -4.81
CA GLY A 122 -22.11 8.14 -4.87
C GLY A 122 -22.65 8.00 -6.31
N GLU A 123 -21.76 7.72 -7.26
CA GLU A 123 -22.12 7.46 -8.65
C GLU A 123 -22.53 5.99 -8.85
N GLU A 124 -23.38 5.72 -9.82
CA GLU A 124 -23.71 4.34 -10.19
C GLU A 124 -22.51 3.68 -10.89
N GLU A 125 -22.20 2.45 -10.50
CA GLU A 125 -21.08 1.70 -11.07
C GLU A 125 -21.48 0.23 -11.23
N HIS A 126 -21.16 -0.33 -12.39
CA HIS A 126 -21.51 -1.70 -12.76
C HIS A 126 -20.30 -2.63 -12.93
N HIS A 127 -19.12 -2.18 -12.50
CA HIS A 127 -17.92 -2.99 -12.60
C HIS A 127 -18.02 -4.27 -11.77
N THR A 128 -17.71 -5.39 -12.40
CA THR A 128 -17.61 -6.68 -11.72
C THR A 128 -16.17 -7.16 -11.77
N CYS A 129 -15.60 -7.48 -10.60
CA CYS A 129 -14.25 -8.02 -10.51
C CYS A 129 -14.17 -9.36 -11.28
N PRO A 130 -13.25 -9.51 -12.24
CA PRO A 130 -13.11 -10.74 -13.02
C PRO A 130 -12.35 -11.85 -12.29
N SER A 131 -11.81 -11.58 -11.08
CA SER A 131 -11.07 -12.57 -10.33
C SER A 131 -11.96 -13.77 -9.97
N PRO A 132 -11.48 -15.01 -10.16
CA PRO A 132 -12.24 -16.21 -9.81
C PRO A 132 -12.59 -16.28 -8.31
N TRP A 133 -11.88 -15.56 -7.47
CA TRP A 133 -12.09 -15.49 -6.01
C TRP A 133 -12.78 -14.22 -5.54
N ALA A 134 -13.31 -13.41 -6.44
CA ALA A 134 -13.96 -12.14 -6.08
C ALA A 134 -15.04 -12.30 -5.00
N ALA A 135 -15.80 -13.41 -5.06
CA ALA A 135 -16.86 -13.71 -4.09
C ALA A 135 -16.34 -14.10 -2.69
N GLU A 136 -15.12 -14.60 -2.60
CA GLU A 136 -14.52 -15.03 -1.32
C GLU A 136 -13.87 -13.88 -0.56
N GLY A 137 -13.60 -12.78 -1.26
CA GLY A 137 -12.98 -11.60 -0.69
C GLY A 137 -11.50 -11.79 -0.31
N TYR A 138 -11.00 -10.86 0.47
CA TYR A 138 -9.62 -10.83 0.92
C TYR A 138 -9.44 -11.74 2.15
N THR A 139 -8.48 -12.67 2.09
CA THR A 139 -8.12 -13.52 3.21
C THR A 139 -6.61 -13.55 3.42
N PHE A 140 -6.17 -13.81 4.64
CA PHE A 140 -4.75 -13.91 4.99
C PHE A 140 -4.03 -15.00 4.17
N SER A 141 -4.63 -16.21 4.07
CA SER A 141 -4.06 -17.32 3.32
C SER A 141 -3.91 -17.00 1.83
N ARG A 142 -4.91 -16.36 1.23
CA ARG A 142 -4.89 -15.97 -0.17
C ARG A 142 -3.77 -14.97 -0.48
N ALA A 143 -3.57 -13.98 0.39
CA ALA A 143 -2.47 -13.05 0.23
C ALA A 143 -1.12 -13.78 0.26
N MET A 144 -0.93 -14.75 1.15
CA MET A 144 0.30 -15.56 1.24
C MET A 144 0.53 -16.45 0.00
N GLU A 145 -0.52 -16.88 -0.68
CA GLU A 145 -0.45 -17.66 -1.91
C GLU A 145 -0.19 -16.81 -3.15
N ASN A 146 -0.33 -15.49 -3.04
CA ASN A 146 -0.13 -14.58 -4.16
C ASN A 146 1.36 -14.60 -4.60
N PRO A 147 1.66 -14.74 -5.90
CA PRO A 147 3.04 -14.72 -6.40
C PRO A 147 3.81 -13.44 -6.04
N GLY A 148 3.10 -12.31 -5.86
CA GLY A 148 3.67 -11.04 -5.44
C GLY A 148 3.86 -10.89 -3.92
N PHE A 149 3.42 -11.85 -3.11
CA PHE A 149 3.55 -11.79 -1.65
C PHE A 149 5.02 -11.70 -1.22
N ILE A 150 5.33 -10.77 -0.32
CA ILE A 150 6.67 -10.60 0.25
C ILE A 150 6.69 -11.21 1.65
N SER A 151 7.40 -12.32 1.80
CA SER A 151 7.57 -12.97 3.10
C SER A 151 8.62 -12.26 3.97
N ILE A 152 8.62 -12.55 5.28
CA ILE A 152 9.69 -12.09 6.19
C ILE A 152 11.06 -12.57 5.70
N GLU A 153 11.15 -13.80 5.20
CA GLU A 153 12.38 -14.38 4.66
C GLU A 153 12.87 -13.61 3.43
N ASP A 154 11.94 -13.24 2.52
CA ASP A 154 12.30 -12.37 1.39
C ASP A 154 12.82 -11.01 1.86
N ILE A 155 12.13 -10.39 2.85
CA ILE A 155 12.58 -9.10 3.40
C ILE A 155 14.02 -9.22 3.92
N VAL A 156 14.28 -10.19 4.79
CA VAL A 156 15.56 -10.33 5.49
C VAL A 156 16.68 -10.77 4.56
N HIS A 157 16.39 -11.70 3.63
CA HIS A 157 17.44 -12.36 2.83
C HIS A 157 17.59 -11.81 1.41
N LYS A 158 16.63 -11.02 0.92
CA LYS A 158 16.68 -10.45 -0.42
C LYS A 158 16.59 -8.92 -0.40
N TYR A 159 15.50 -8.35 0.09
CA TYR A 159 15.25 -6.90 -0.02
C TYR A 159 16.22 -6.07 0.81
N LEU A 160 16.42 -6.38 2.10
CA LEU A 160 17.35 -5.64 2.95
C LEU A 160 18.79 -5.71 2.43
N PRO A 161 19.34 -6.88 2.02
CA PRO A 161 20.66 -6.95 1.42
C PRO A 161 20.80 -6.19 0.10
N MET A 162 19.71 -6.03 -0.65
CA MET A 162 19.67 -5.21 -1.87
C MET A 162 19.58 -3.70 -1.59
N GLY A 163 19.36 -3.30 -0.33
CA GLY A 163 19.26 -1.89 0.08
C GLY A 163 17.85 -1.31 0.14
N PHE A 164 16.80 -2.13 0.05
CA PHE A 164 15.41 -1.69 0.23
C PHE A 164 15.00 -1.68 1.71
N SER A 165 14.15 -0.73 2.10
CA SER A 165 13.73 -0.57 3.50
C SER A 165 12.26 -0.22 3.71
N ASN A 166 11.49 0.03 2.65
CA ASN A 166 10.11 0.50 2.77
C ASN A 166 9.12 -0.60 2.37
N PHE A 167 8.36 -1.07 3.35
CA PHE A 167 7.40 -2.15 3.20
C PHE A 167 6.04 -1.73 3.76
N LYS A 168 4.99 -1.97 2.98
CA LYS A 168 3.62 -1.55 3.25
C LYS A 168 2.71 -2.75 3.44
N ILE A 169 1.92 -2.74 4.50
CA ILE A 169 0.82 -3.66 4.73
C ILE A 169 -0.47 -2.95 4.29
N GLU A 170 -1.24 -3.57 3.43
CA GLU A 170 -2.58 -3.10 3.08
C GLU A 170 -3.66 -3.76 3.94
N GLY A 171 -4.91 -3.29 3.80
CA GLY A 171 -6.06 -3.94 4.41
C GLY A 171 -6.89 -3.07 5.33
N ARG A 172 -6.73 -1.75 5.30
CA ARG A 172 -7.46 -0.81 6.19
C ARG A 172 -8.98 -0.96 6.15
N SER A 173 -9.54 -1.39 5.02
CA SER A 173 -10.99 -1.61 4.83
C SER A 173 -11.43 -3.05 5.09
N LEU A 174 -10.51 -3.96 5.41
CA LEU A 174 -10.76 -5.40 5.50
C LEU A 174 -11.15 -5.88 6.91
N GLY A 175 -11.26 -4.94 7.85
CA GLY A 175 -11.51 -5.25 9.26
C GLY A 175 -10.23 -5.49 10.07
N SER A 176 -10.35 -5.26 11.37
CA SER A 176 -9.22 -5.31 12.30
C SER A 176 -8.58 -6.70 12.42
N ALA A 177 -9.36 -7.76 12.31
CA ALA A 177 -8.86 -9.14 12.47
C ALA A 177 -7.83 -9.50 11.39
N VAL A 178 -8.10 -9.19 10.11
CA VAL A 178 -7.17 -9.49 9.01
C VAL A 178 -5.90 -8.67 9.12
N ILE A 179 -6.02 -7.38 9.44
CA ILE A 179 -4.84 -6.52 9.65
C ILE A 179 -3.99 -7.03 10.81
N LEU A 180 -4.63 -7.43 11.91
CA LEU A 180 -3.94 -7.98 13.08
C LEU A 180 -3.13 -9.23 12.73
N GLU A 181 -3.67 -10.13 11.92
CA GLU A 181 -2.93 -11.32 11.47
C GLU A 181 -1.67 -10.96 10.66
N PHE A 182 -1.74 -9.95 9.77
CA PHE A 182 -0.55 -9.47 9.06
C PHE A 182 0.45 -8.77 9.99
N LEU A 183 -0.02 -7.98 10.95
CA LEU A 183 0.87 -7.37 11.95
C LEU A 183 1.56 -8.44 12.80
N LEU A 184 0.85 -9.47 13.24
CA LEU A 184 1.44 -10.61 13.94
C LEU A 184 2.47 -11.33 13.08
N TYR A 185 2.15 -11.57 11.81
CA TYR A 185 3.07 -12.21 10.88
C TYR A 185 4.37 -11.40 10.72
N TYR A 186 4.29 -10.10 10.40
CA TYR A 186 5.47 -9.31 10.08
C TYR A 186 6.25 -8.81 11.30
N LEU A 187 5.59 -8.51 12.42
CA LEU A 187 6.20 -7.83 13.57
C LEU A 187 6.50 -8.75 14.77
N THR A 188 5.97 -9.97 14.76
CA THR A 188 6.18 -10.91 15.88
C THR A 188 7.07 -12.07 15.45
N LYS A 189 8.12 -12.35 16.24
CA LYS A 189 8.98 -13.51 15.99
C LYS A 189 8.16 -14.79 15.96
N PRO A 190 8.38 -15.73 15.01
CA PRO A 190 7.54 -16.92 14.83
C PRO A 190 7.25 -17.70 16.10
N LYS A 191 8.25 -17.88 16.97
CA LYS A 191 8.10 -18.61 18.25
C LYS A 191 7.14 -17.97 19.25
N TYR A 192 6.78 -16.70 19.06
CA TYR A 192 5.88 -15.97 19.96
C TYR A 192 4.51 -15.66 19.34
N GLN A 193 4.31 -15.93 18.05
CA GLN A 193 3.07 -15.57 17.36
C GLN A 193 1.83 -16.17 17.99
N LEU A 194 1.88 -17.44 18.37
CA LEU A 194 0.75 -18.11 19.04
C LEU A 194 0.43 -17.44 20.38
N LYS A 195 1.44 -17.25 21.22
CA LYS A 195 1.26 -16.62 22.52
C LYS A 195 0.68 -15.21 22.43
N VAL A 196 1.23 -14.37 21.54
CA VAL A 196 0.74 -13.00 21.36
C VAL A 196 -0.69 -12.99 20.82
N ARG A 197 -1.02 -13.90 19.89
CA ARG A 197 -2.39 -14.07 19.39
C ARG A 197 -3.35 -14.42 20.52
N GLU A 198 -3.02 -15.40 21.34
CA GLU A 198 -3.84 -15.82 22.49
C GLU A 198 -4.06 -14.66 23.46
N GLU A 199 -3.03 -13.91 23.83
CA GLU A 199 -3.15 -12.75 24.71
C GLU A 199 -4.08 -11.67 24.14
N ILE A 200 -3.95 -11.34 22.84
CA ILE A 200 -4.80 -10.34 22.19
C ILE A 200 -6.26 -10.79 22.15
N TYR A 201 -6.53 -12.05 21.77
CA TYR A 201 -7.89 -12.56 21.70
C TYR A 201 -8.51 -12.72 23.09
N LEU A 202 -7.75 -13.15 24.11
CA LEU A 202 -8.22 -13.23 25.49
C LEU A 202 -8.58 -11.84 26.04
N THR A 203 -7.73 -10.84 25.83
CA THR A 203 -7.98 -9.47 26.27
C THR A 203 -9.26 -8.92 25.62
N ASN A 204 -9.41 -9.08 24.31
CA ASN A 204 -10.61 -8.64 23.60
C ASN A 204 -11.88 -9.39 24.06
N THR A 205 -11.76 -10.63 24.49
CA THR A 205 -12.90 -11.41 25.00
C THR A 205 -13.27 -11.00 26.43
N LEU A 206 -12.29 -10.68 27.26
CA LEU A 206 -12.50 -10.21 28.62
C LEU A 206 -13.13 -8.82 28.70
N ASP A 207 -12.85 -7.96 27.73
CA ASP A 207 -13.46 -6.63 27.63
C ASP A 207 -14.93 -6.66 27.14
N LEU A 208 -15.46 -7.82 26.78
CA LEU A 208 -16.86 -8.02 26.37
C LEU A 208 -17.79 -8.39 27.55
N PHE A 209 -17.26 -8.59 28.75
CA PHE A 209 -17.97 -8.90 29.96
C PHE A 209 -17.72 -7.85 31.05
#